data_ba2b27f7ef52c7c541883a3f35f5870f
#
_entry.id   ba2b27f7ef52c7c541883a3f35f5870f
#
_cell.length_a   1.000
_cell.length_b   1.000
_cell.length_c   1.000
_cell.angle_alpha   90.00
_cell.angle_beta   90.00
_cell.angle_gamma   90.00
#
_symmetry.space_group_name_H-M   'P 1'
#
loop_
_entity.id
_entity.type
_entity.pdbx_description
1 polymer ?
#
loop_
_entity_poly.entity_id
_entity_poly.type
_entity_poly.pdbx_seq_one_letter_code
_entity_poly.pdbx_strand_id
1 'polypeptide(L)'
;MSLNKNMRVVIVDDYTTMLRILRNLLRQLEINNVEEATDGDTAFQLIQKAPPDLIISDWNMAPVTGLDLLRRVRADARLKPIPFIMVTAESKTENVIAAKQAGVSNYIVKPFNADTLRAKIASVCGVLA
;
A
#
# COMPACT_ATOMS: atom_id res chain seq x y z
N MET A 1 10.08 -5.64 18.71
CA MET A 1 8.99 -4.70 18.44
C MET A 1 8.03 -5.31 17.45
N SER A 2 6.75 -5.17 17.69
CA SER A 2 5.71 -5.79 16.88
C SER A 2 4.87 -4.72 16.17
N LEU A 3 4.33 -5.08 15.02
CA LEU A 3 3.38 -4.24 14.30
C LEU A 3 2.02 -4.23 15.02
N ASN A 4 1.24 -3.19 14.79
CA ASN A 4 -0.12 -3.12 15.30
C ASN A 4 -0.99 -4.13 14.53
N LYS A 5 -1.34 -5.23 15.21
CA LYS A 5 -2.11 -6.32 14.60
C LYS A 5 -3.56 -5.96 14.33
N ASN A 6 -4.07 -4.89 14.93
CA ASN A 6 -5.43 -4.42 14.73
C ASN A 6 -5.55 -3.39 13.61
N MET A 7 -4.43 -3.04 12.98
CA MET A 7 -4.45 -2.07 11.88
C MET A 7 -5.27 -2.57 10.70
N ARG A 8 -5.95 -1.65 10.06
CA ARG A 8 -6.73 -1.94 8.86
C ARG A 8 -5.89 -1.58 7.63
N VAL A 9 -5.76 -2.52 6.71
CA VAL A 9 -4.94 -2.36 5.51
C VAL A 9 -5.81 -2.52 4.27
N VAL A 10 -5.66 -1.62 3.32
CA VAL A 10 -6.24 -1.76 1.98
C VAL A 10 -5.13 -2.13 1.02
N ILE A 11 -5.28 -3.25 0.33
CA ILE A 11 -4.33 -3.70 -0.69
C ILE A 11 -4.97 -3.60 -2.07
N VAL A 12 -4.21 -3.11 -3.04
CA VAL A 12 -4.71 -2.80 -4.38
C VAL A 12 -3.79 -3.39 -5.43
N ASP A 13 -4.33 -4.25 -6.28
CA ASP A 13 -3.60 -4.83 -7.41
C ASP A 13 -4.62 -5.40 -8.38
N ASP A 14 -4.45 -5.17 -9.68
CA ASP A 14 -5.35 -5.73 -10.69
C ASP A 14 -5.07 -7.22 -10.95
N TYR A 15 -3.99 -7.75 -10.41
CA TYR A 15 -3.63 -9.16 -10.50
C TYR A 15 -4.03 -9.88 -9.20
N THR A 16 -5.10 -10.67 -9.25
CA THR A 16 -5.69 -11.30 -8.06
C THR A 16 -4.73 -12.26 -7.34
N THR A 17 -3.84 -12.90 -8.09
CA THR A 17 -2.81 -13.76 -7.47
C THR A 17 -1.90 -12.95 -6.55
N MET A 18 -1.56 -11.73 -6.93
CA MET A 18 -0.74 -10.85 -6.08
C MET A 18 -1.48 -10.42 -4.83
N LEU A 19 -2.78 -10.14 -4.93
CA LEU A 19 -3.60 -9.83 -3.76
C LEU A 19 -3.58 -11.00 -2.77
N ARG A 20 -3.66 -12.22 -3.28
CA ARG A 20 -3.58 -13.42 -2.43
C ARG A 20 -2.23 -13.54 -1.74
N ILE A 21 -1.15 -13.27 -2.48
CA ILE A 21 0.21 -13.29 -1.93
C ILE A 21 0.36 -12.25 -0.83
N LEU A 22 -0.06 -11.02 -1.09
CA LEU A 22 -0.02 -9.93 -0.10
C LEU A 22 -0.82 -10.28 1.15
N ARG A 23 -2.04 -10.79 0.98
CA ARG A 23 -2.89 -11.18 2.10
C ARG A 23 -2.23 -12.27 2.94
N ASN A 24 -1.61 -13.26 2.28
CA ASN A 24 -0.91 -14.34 3.00
C ASN A 24 0.31 -13.82 3.76
N LEU A 25 1.09 -12.93 3.16
CA LEU A 25 2.24 -12.32 3.83
C LEU A 25 1.80 -11.48 5.03
N LEU A 26 0.74 -10.70 4.89
CA LEU A 26 0.18 -9.92 6.01
C LEU A 26 -0.32 -10.83 7.12
N ARG A 27 -0.93 -11.96 6.77
CA ARG A 27 -1.37 -12.96 7.75
C ARG A 27 -0.19 -13.53 8.54
N GLN A 28 0.94 -13.78 7.88
CA GLN A 28 2.16 -14.22 8.56
C GLN A 28 2.65 -13.18 9.57
N LEU A 29 2.38 -11.89 9.31
CA LEU A 29 2.68 -10.80 10.23
C LEU A 29 1.56 -10.56 11.25
N GLU A 30 0.55 -11.43 11.25
CA GLU A 30 -0.62 -11.36 12.13
C GLU A 30 -1.50 -10.14 11.88
N ILE A 31 -1.47 -9.61 10.65
CA ILE A 31 -2.34 -8.52 10.21
C ILE A 31 -3.46 -9.15 9.39
N ASN A 32 -4.67 -9.21 9.96
CA ASN A 32 -5.80 -9.93 9.38
C ASN A 32 -6.94 -9.03 8.91
N ASN A 33 -6.94 -7.75 9.27
CA ASN A 33 -7.98 -6.82 8.87
C ASN A 33 -7.58 -6.17 7.53
N VAL A 34 -7.76 -6.93 6.45
CA VAL A 34 -7.29 -6.55 5.11
C VAL A 34 -8.47 -6.51 4.15
N GLU A 35 -8.62 -5.41 3.44
CA GLU A 35 -9.58 -5.28 2.34
C GLU A 35 -8.84 -5.18 1.02
N GLU A 36 -9.44 -5.74 -0.03
CA GLU A 36 -8.84 -5.83 -1.36
C GLU A 36 -9.62 -5.00 -2.37
N ALA A 37 -8.88 -4.41 -3.32
CA ALA A 37 -9.46 -3.78 -4.49
C ALA A 37 -8.64 -4.16 -5.72
N THR A 38 -9.29 -4.29 -6.87
CA THR A 38 -8.63 -4.69 -8.10
C THR A 38 -8.37 -3.51 -9.04
N ASP A 39 -8.78 -2.32 -8.67
CA ASP A 39 -8.52 -1.10 -9.44
C ASP A 39 -8.46 0.11 -8.51
N GLY A 40 -7.93 1.21 -9.05
CA GLY A 40 -7.72 2.42 -8.26
C GLY A 40 -9.00 3.14 -7.88
N ASP A 41 -10.01 3.13 -8.74
CA ASP A 41 -11.30 3.78 -8.44
C ASP A 41 -12.01 3.10 -7.30
N THR A 42 -12.13 1.77 -7.34
CA THR A 42 -12.73 0.98 -6.26
C THR A 42 -11.96 1.16 -4.96
N ALA A 43 -10.62 1.14 -5.05
CA ALA A 43 -9.75 1.36 -3.89
C ALA A 43 -10.02 2.72 -3.26
N PHE A 44 -10.12 3.76 -4.07
CA PHE A 44 -10.34 5.11 -3.55
C PHE A 44 -11.69 5.23 -2.86
N GLN A 45 -12.74 4.60 -3.41
CA GLN A 45 -14.06 4.56 -2.79
C GLN A 45 -14.00 3.87 -1.42
N LEU A 46 -13.30 2.73 -1.32
CA LEU A 46 -13.13 2.03 -0.05
C LEU A 46 -12.39 2.88 0.97
N ILE A 47 -11.35 3.57 0.54
CA ILE A 47 -10.51 4.42 1.38
C ILE A 47 -11.30 5.61 1.90
N GLN A 48 -12.12 6.23 1.05
CA GLN A 48 -12.96 7.36 1.44
C GLN A 48 -14.05 6.95 2.43
N LYS A 49 -14.65 5.78 2.21
CA LYS A 49 -15.74 5.28 3.04
C LYS A 49 -15.26 4.94 4.45
N ALA A 50 -14.10 4.30 4.56
CA ALA A 50 -13.52 3.91 5.83
C ALA A 50 -11.99 4.00 5.71
N PRO A 51 -11.41 5.15 6.09
CA PRO A 51 -9.97 5.37 5.96
C PRO A 51 -9.17 4.28 6.69
N PRO A 52 -8.24 3.60 6.00
CA PRO A 52 -7.41 2.58 6.61
C PRO A 52 -6.21 3.17 7.35
N ASP A 53 -5.48 2.31 8.02
CA ASP A 53 -4.22 2.68 8.68
C ASP A 53 -3.03 2.58 7.72
N LEU A 54 -3.18 1.86 6.62
CA LEU A 54 -2.12 1.66 5.63
C LEU A 54 -2.74 1.29 4.29
N ILE A 55 -2.15 1.81 3.22
CA ILE A 55 -2.49 1.45 1.83
C ILE A 55 -1.26 0.81 1.20
N ILE A 56 -1.43 -0.35 0.57
CA ILE A 56 -0.40 -1.02 -0.23
C ILE A 56 -0.97 -1.18 -1.63
N SER A 57 -0.35 -0.52 -2.61
CA SER A 57 -0.88 -0.49 -3.98
C SER A 57 0.18 -0.84 -5.00
N ASP A 58 -0.18 -1.66 -5.98
CA ASP A 58 0.63 -1.86 -7.17
C ASP A 58 0.72 -0.56 -7.96
N TRP A 59 1.82 -0.36 -8.68
CA TRP A 59 2.00 0.78 -9.56
C TRP A 59 1.22 0.60 -10.87
N ASN A 60 1.35 -0.59 -11.46
CA ASN A 60 0.86 -0.86 -12.82
C ASN A 60 -0.59 -1.34 -12.80
N MET A 61 -1.52 -0.39 -12.84
CA MET A 61 -2.95 -0.65 -12.94
C MET A 61 -3.54 0.29 -13.98
N ALA A 62 -4.68 -0.09 -14.55
CA ALA A 62 -5.40 0.73 -15.51
C ALA A 62 -6.90 0.67 -15.20
N PRO A 63 -7.65 1.73 -15.45
CA PRO A 63 -7.23 3.05 -16.00
C PRO A 63 -6.56 3.96 -14.98
N VAL A 64 -6.69 3.69 -13.69
CA VAL A 64 -6.10 4.49 -12.61
C VAL A 64 -4.87 3.76 -12.10
N THR A 65 -3.69 4.37 -12.27
CA THR A 65 -2.43 3.79 -11.80
C THR A 65 -2.29 3.94 -10.29
N GLY A 66 -1.32 3.20 -9.71
CA GLY A 66 -0.98 3.37 -8.30
C GLY A 66 -0.54 4.80 -7.99
N LEU A 67 0.17 5.45 -8.92
CA LEU A 67 0.56 6.85 -8.76
C LEU A 67 -0.65 7.78 -8.74
N ASP A 68 -1.63 7.56 -9.61
CA ASP A 68 -2.87 8.33 -9.62
C ASP A 68 -3.62 8.16 -8.31
N LEU A 69 -3.71 6.94 -7.80
CA LEU A 69 -4.34 6.67 -6.51
C LEU A 69 -3.63 7.41 -5.37
N LEU A 70 -2.30 7.35 -5.36
CA LEU A 70 -1.49 8.06 -4.37
C LEU A 70 -1.77 9.58 -4.40
N ARG A 71 -1.82 10.16 -5.59
CA ARG A 71 -2.11 11.59 -5.75
C ARG A 71 -3.48 11.95 -5.22
N ARG A 72 -4.49 11.12 -5.48
CA ARG A 72 -5.84 11.32 -4.96
C ARG A 72 -5.88 11.29 -3.44
N VAL A 73 -5.18 10.34 -2.84
CA VAL A 73 -5.10 10.21 -1.37
C VAL A 73 -4.41 11.45 -0.78
N ARG A 74 -3.31 11.89 -1.38
CA ARG A 74 -2.56 13.05 -0.86
C ARG A 74 -3.25 14.38 -1.10
N ALA A 75 -4.19 14.45 -2.05
CA ALA A 75 -4.98 15.64 -2.32
C ALA A 75 -6.18 15.80 -1.39
N ASP A 76 -6.58 14.75 -0.69
CA ASP A 76 -7.69 14.78 0.26
C ASP A 76 -7.15 15.01 1.67
N ALA A 77 -7.54 16.12 2.29
CA ALA A 77 -7.03 16.51 3.61
C ALA A 77 -7.26 15.44 4.69
N ARG A 78 -8.35 14.69 4.59
CA ARG A 78 -8.70 13.64 5.56
C ARG A 78 -7.85 12.38 5.35
N LEU A 79 -7.45 12.09 4.10
CA LEU A 79 -6.72 10.89 3.72
C LEU A 79 -5.21 11.12 3.65
N LYS A 80 -4.79 12.36 3.54
CA LYS A 80 -3.40 12.74 3.33
C LYS A 80 -2.41 12.12 4.31
N PRO A 81 -2.73 11.96 5.61
CA PRO A 81 -1.77 11.38 6.56
C PRO A 81 -1.60 9.87 6.45
N ILE A 82 -2.44 9.17 5.68
CA ILE A 82 -2.41 7.71 5.64
C ILE A 82 -1.10 7.23 4.99
N PRO A 83 -0.34 6.34 5.65
CA PRO A 83 0.86 5.75 5.04
C PRO A 83 0.51 4.99 3.76
N PHE A 84 1.35 5.14 2.74
CA PHE A 84 1.13 4.54 1.42
C PHE A 84 2.42 3.87 0.97
N ILE A 85 2.35 2.56 0.73
CA ILE A 85 3.47 1.78 0.18
C ILE A 85 3.14 1.44 -1.27
N MET A 86 4.05 1.78 -2.17
CA MET A 86 3.93 1.44 -3.58
C MET A 86 4.68 0.14 -3.85
N VAL A 87 4.03 -0.82 -4.52
CA VAL A 87 4.64 -2.08 -4.92
C VAL A 87 4.86 -2.04 -6.43
N THR A 88 6.08 -2.30 -6.87
CA THR A 88 6.42 -2.21 -8.28
C THR A 88 7.39 -3.30 -8.70
N ALA A 89 7.31 -3.73 -9.95
CA ALA A 89 8.29 -4.63 -10.55
C ALA A 89 9.53 -3.88 -11.04
N GLU A 90 9.48 -2.55 -11.04
CA GLU A 90 10.53 -1.70 -11.60
C GLU A 90 11.12 -0.79 -10.54
N SER A 91 12.45 -0.61 -10.61
CA SER A 91 13.17 0.32 -9.75
C SER A 91 13.74 1.49 -10.54
N LYS A 92 13.08 1.89 -11.62
CA LYS A 92 13.54 3.02 -12.43
C LYS A 92 13.58 4.30 -11.60
N THR A 93 14.69 5.00 -11.68
CA THR A 93 14.93 6.22 -10.90
C THR A 93 13.83 7.25 -11.10
N GLU A 94 13.38 7.46 -12.32
CA GLU A 94 12.33 8.43 -12.64
C GLU A 94 11.00 8.07 -11.99
N ASN A 95 10.66 6.78 -11.88
CA ASN A 95 9.45 6.33 -11.21
C ASN A 95 9.56 6.53 -9.69
N VAL A 96 10.71 6.23 -9.13
CA VAL A 96 10.97 6.47 -7.70
C VAL A 96 10.86 7.95 -7.37
N ILE A 97 11.41 8.84 -8.21
CA ILE A 97 11.32 10.27 -8.03
C ILE A 97 9.87 10.74 -8.10
N ALA A 98 9.12 10.27 -9.11
CA ALA A 98 7.70 10.64 -9.26
C ALA A 98 6.88 10.22 -8.03
N ALA A 99 7.11 9.03 -7.49
CA ALA A 99 6.43 8.56 -6.29
C ALA A 99 6.78 9.41 -5.07
N LYS A 100 8.04 9.77 -4.91
CA LYS A 100 8.47 10.64 -3.80
C LYS A 100 7.84 12.03 -3.89
N GLN A 101 7.80 12.60 -5.08
CA GLN A 101 7.17 13.91 -5.31
C GLN A 101 5.67 13.86 -5.03
N ALA A 102 5.02 12.73 -5.30
CA ALA A 102 3.60 12.53 -5.00
C ALA A 102 3.32 12.21 -3.53
N GLY A 103 4.36 11.99 -2.71
CA GLY A 103 4.21 11.79 -1.27
C GLY A 103 4.09 10.34 -0.85
N VAL A 104 4.72 9.40 -1.59
CA VAL A 104 4.76 7.99 -1.16
C VAL A 104 5.54 7.88 0.16
N SER A 105 5.05 7.02 1.06
CA SER A 105 5.75 6.77 2.33
C SER A 105 6.96 5.88 2.14
N ASN A 106 6.81 4.83 1.34
CA ASN A 106 7.90 3.94 0.96
C ASN A 106 7.48 3.14 -0.27
N TYR A 107 8.40 2.35 -0.84
CA TYR A 107 8.09 1.47 -1.96
C TYR A 107 8.79 0.12 -1.78
N ILE A 108 8.25 -0.91 -2.44
CA ILE A 108 8.79 -2.26 -2.44
C ILE A 108 8.92 -2.73 -3.88
N VAL A 109 10.07 -3.33 -4.20
CA VAL A 109 10.32 -3.91 -5.53
C VAL A 109 10.02 -5.40 -5.50
N LYS A 110 9.23 -5.89 -6.46
CA LYS A 110 8.92 -7.31 -6.61
C LYS A 110 10.15 -8.06 -7.17
N PRO A 111 10.40 -9.30 -6.77
CA PRO A 111 9.71 -10.05 -5.73
C PRO A 111 10.20 -9.67 -4.34
N PHE A 112 9.37 -9.87 -3.33
CA PHE A 112 9.71 -9.59 -1.94
C PHE A 112 9.15 -10.69 -1.03
N ASN A 113 9.64 -10.71 0.22
CA ASN A 113 9.20 -11.69 1.21
C ASN A 113 8.55 -10.99 2.42
N ALA A 114 8.12 -11.80 3.39
CA ALA A 114 7.45 -11.28 4.59
C ALA A 114 8.36 -10.34 5.40
N ASP A 115 9.65 -10.65 5.50
CA ASP A 115 10.60 -9.82 6.25
C ASP A 115 10.76 -8.44 5.62
N THR A 116 10.86 -8.36 4.28
CA THR A 116 10.93 -7.09 3.56
C THR A 116 9.65 -6.28 3.76
N LEU A 117 8.49 -6.94 3.62
CA LEU A 117 7.20 -6.28 3.80
C LEU A 117 7.07 -5.74 5.22
N ARG A 118 7.42 -6.54 6.22
CA ARG A 118 7.37 -6.14 7.62
C ARG A 118 8.24 -4.93 7.89
N ALA A 119 9.48 -4.93 7.38
CA ALA A 119 10.40 -3.82 7.55
C ALA A 119 9.84 -2.53 6.94
N LYS A 120 9.24 -2.61 5.76
CA LYS A 120 8.64 -1.45 5.09
C LYS A 120 7.43 -0.92 5.85
N ILE A 121 6.57 -1.81 6.34
CA ILE A 121 5.41 -1.41 7.14
C ILE A 121 5.88 -0.72 8.43
N ALA A 122 6.86 -1.29 9.11
CA ALA A 122 7.41 -0.71 10.33
C ALA A 122 7.98 0.68 10.08
N SER A 123 8.63 0.88 8.92
CA SER A 123 9.26 2.18 8.60
C SER A 123 8.22 3.28 8.37
N VAL A 124 7.02 2.96 7.90
CA VAL A 124 6.01 3.97 7.55
C VAL A 124 4.91 4.10 8.60
N CYS A 125 4.60 3.03 9.33
CA CYS A 125 3.53 3.03 10.35
C CYS A 125 4.07 3.15 11.77
N GLY A 126 5.38 3.08 11.91
CA GLY A 126 6.00 2.97 13.21
C GLY A 126 5.92 1.55 13.75
N VAL A 127 6.66 1.31 14.82
CA VAL A 127 6.73 0.01 15.46
C VAL A 127 6.18 0.16 16.88
N LEU A 128 5.21 -0.67 17.24
CA LEU A 128 4.67 -0.67 18.59
C LEU A 128 5.57 -1.49 19.49
N ALA A 129 5.96 -0.89 20.53
CA ALA A 129 6.73 -1.59 21.57
C ALA A 129 5.85 -2.52 22.36
#